data_3b090ac900cd9e5393dd3823cb3391da
#
_entry.id   3b090ac900cd9e5393dd3823cb3391da
#
_cell.length_a   1.000
_cell.length_b   1.000
_cell.length_c   1.000
_cell.angle_alpha   90.00
_cell.angle_beta   90.00
_cell.angle_gamma   90.00
#
_symmetry.space_group_name_H-M   'P 1'
#
loop_
_entity.id
_entity.type
_entity.pdbx_description
1 polymer ?
#
loop_
_entity_poly.entity_id
_entity_poly.type
_entity_poly.pdbx_seq_one_letter_code
_entity_poly.pdbx_strand_id
1 'polypeptide(L)'
;TDSRFNNSSWYRWVADYNSSCTYNGRYEMWQNSSKGSVAGIDGYVDTDIWYGNFPFQVSVFRLYNPDSGEHFYTTNEEEMENLASLGWHYEGVAWTTSPDSGTPVYRLYNPYAGDHHYTTSWEETEHLQTVGWRYEGICWYSDGTVPVYRLYNPYAQTGTHHFTTSISERDHLA
;
A
#
# COMPACT_ATOMS: atom_id res chain seq x y z
N THR A 1 -31.11 -20.57 4.30
CA THR A 1 -29.75 -20.12 3.86
C THR A 1 -28.87 -21.35 3.75
N ASP A 2 -28.26 -21.55 2.61
CA ASP A 2 -27.38 -22.69 2.35
C ASP A 2 -26.13 -22.61 3.26
N SER A 3 -25.92 -23.61 4.09
CA SER A 3 -24.81 -23.65 5.07
C SER A 3 -23.42 -23.58 4.44
N ARG A 4 -23.30 -23.88 3.13
CA ARG A 4 -22.05 -23.77 2.38
C ARG A 4 -21.52 -22.32 2.32
N PHE A 5 -22.40 -21.34 2.50
CA PHE A 5 -22.06 -19.91 2.48
C PHE A 5 -21.87 -19.32 3.90
N ASN A 6 -21.84 -20.15 4.95
CA ASN A 6 -21.69 -19.72 6.34
C ASN A 6 -20.22 -19.68 6.83
N ASN A 7 -19.26 -19.50 5.92
CA ASN A 7 -17.89 -19.31 6.33
C ASN A 7 -17.71 -17.91 6.97
N SER A 8 -17.27 -17.88 8.23
CA SER A 8 -17.10 -16.65 9.01
C SER A 8 -15.95 -15.75 8.51
N SER A 9 -15.04 -16.30 7.68
CA SER A 9 -13.94 -15.55 7.08
C SER A 9 -14.30 -14.86 5.75
N TRP A 10 -15.50 -15.16 5.21
CA TRP A 10 -15.94 -14.53 3.96
C TRP A 10 -16.71 -13.26 4.24
N TYR A 11 -16.41 -12.22 3.48
CA TYR A 11 -17.23 -11.02 3.41
C TYR A 11 -18.53 -11.34 2.69
N ARG A 12 -19.64 -10.76 3.16
CA ARG A 12 -20.95 -10.98 2.60
C ARG A 12 -21.46 -9.71 1.99
N TRP A 13 -21.83 -9.82 0.74
CA TRP A 13 -22.54 -8.81 -0.01
C TRP A 13 -24.01 -9.19 -0.12
N VAL A 14 -24.89 -8.28 0.26
CA VAL A 14 -26.34 -8.46 0.23
C VAL A 14 -26.95 -7.41 -0.68
N ALA A 15 -27.68 -7.85 -1.71
CA ALA A 15 -28.50 -6.95 -2.53
C ALA A 15 -29.91 -6.89 -1.91
N ASP A 16 -30.32 -5.71 -1.46
CA ASP A 16 -31.64 -5.46 -0.86
C ASP A 16 -32.02 -3.99 -1.11
N TYR A 17 -32.86 -3.75 -2.11
CA TYR A 17 -33.17 -2.41 -2.64
C TYR A 17 -34.24 -1.68 -1.82
N ASN A 18 -34.13 -1.71 -0.50
CA ASN A 18 -34.99 -1.01 0.44
C ASN A 18 -34.28 0.23 1.02
N SER A 19 -35.00 1.00 1.82
CA SER A 19 -34.43 2.15 2.56
C SER A 19 -33.51 1.73 3.70
N SER A 20 -33.54 0.47 4.10
CA SER A 20 -32.65 -0.18 5.06
C SER A 20 -32.50 -1.64 4.70
N CYS A 21 -31.35 -2.23 4.99
CA CYS A 21 -31.14 -3.65 4.76
C CYS A 21 -32.02 -4.50 5.68
N THR A 22 -32.84 -5.35 5.10
CA THR A 22 -33.77 -6.24 5.82
C THR A 22 -33.19 -7.64 6.10
N TYR A 23 -31.98 -7.91 5.62
CA TYR A 23 -31.29 -9.18 5.86
C TYR A 23 -30.83 -9.30 7.32
N ASN A 24 -31.32 -10.31 8.02
CA ASN A 24 -31.02 -10.53 9.45
C ASN A 24 -29.73 -11.29 9.74
N GLY A 25 -28.94 -11.65 8.71
CA GLY A 25 -27.65 -12.28 8.87
C GLY A 25 -26.50 -11.28 8.96
N ARG A 26 -25.30 -11.79 9.24
CA ARG A 26 -24.07 -10.97 9.14
C ARG A 26 -23.85 -10.59 7.67
N TYR A 27 -23.55 -9.32 7.41
CA TYR A 27 -23.09 -8.80 6.12
C TYR A 27 -22.15 -7.62 6.35
N GLU A 28 -21.28 -7.38 5.40
CA GLU A 28 -20.34 -6.28 5.41
C GLU A 28 -20.60 -5.27 4.30
N MET A 29 -21.29 -5.70 3.23
CA MET A 29 -21.68 -4.83 2.12
C MET A 29 -23.16 -4.98 1.80
N TRP A 30 -23.82 -3.86 1.61
CA TRP A 30 -25.22 -3.79 1.23
C TRP A 30 -25.36 -2.98 -0.08
N GLN A 31 -25.75 -3.67 -1.16
CA GLN A 31 -26.19 -3.02 -2.38
C GLN A 31 -27.59 -2.47 -2.16
N ASN A 32 -27.70 -1.16 -2.01
CA ASN A 32 -28.95 -0.51 -1.66
C ASN A 32 -29.74 -0.01 -2.89
N SER A 33 -29.11 0.05 -4.06
CA SER A 33 -29.76 0.43 -5.31
C SER A 33 -29.03 -0.16 -6.52
N SER A 34 -29.80 -0.48 -7.56
CA SER A 34 -29.30 -0.75 -8.92
C SER A 34 -29.59 0.41 -9.89
N LYS A 35 -29.97 1.57 -9.36
CA LYS A 35 -30.38 2.77 -10.13
C LYS A 35 -29.69 4.03 -9.59
N GLY A 36 -28.50 3.89 -9.04
CA GLY A 36 -27.66 5.01 -8.62
C GLY A 36 -27.22 5.85 -9.82
N SER A 37 -26.76 7.07 -9.54
CA SER A 37 -26.18 7.96 -10.55
C SER A 37 -24.84 8.47 -10.04
N VAL A 38 -23.83 8.42 -10.90
CA VAL A 38 -22.47 8.93 -10.61
C VAL A 38 -22.12 9.94 -11.69
N ALA A 39 -21.60 11.08 -11.27
CA ALA A 39 -21.20 12.14 -12.20
C ALA A 39 -20.12 11.61 -13.18
N GLY A 40 -20.36 11.80 -14.49
CA GLY A 40 -19.47 11.33 -15.55
C GLY A 40 -19.73 9.91 -16.05
N ILE A 41 -20.76 9.22 -15.50
CA ILE A 41 -21.21 7.92 -15.99
C ILE A 41 -22.62 8.05 -16.54
N ASP A 42 -22.84 7.70 -17.81
CA ASP A 42 -24.14 7.64 -18.43
C ASP A 42 -24.85 6.33 -18.06
N GLY A 43 -26.09 6.47 -17.55
CA GLY A 43 -26.93 5.34 -17.15
C GLY A 43 -26.99 5.13 -15.65
N TYR A 44 -27.53 3.99 -15.26
CA TYR A 44 -27.65 3.61 -13.86
C TYR A 44 -26.46 2.77 -13.42
N VAL A 45 -26.04 2.97 -12.18
CA VAL A 45 -25.01 2.19 -11.51
C VAL A 45 -25.56 1.56 -10.24
N ASP A 46 -24.97 0.46 -9.83
CA ASP A 46 -25.19 -0.09 -8.50
C ASP A 46 -24.57 0.83 -7.45
N THR A 47 -25.25 1.00 -6.33
CA THR A 47 -24.72 1.72 -5.18
C THR A 47 -24.68 0.81 -3.98
N ASP A 48 -23.55 0.81 -3.30
CA ASP A 48 -23.25 -0.06 -2.18
C ASP A 48 -22.88 0.75 -0.94
N ILE A 49 -23.31 0.26 0.23
CA ILE A 49 -22.89 0.76 1.53
C ILE A 49 -22.02 -0.31 2.18
N TRP A 50 -20.81 0.07 2.52
CA TRP A 50 -19.89 -0.78 3.24
C TRP A 50 -19.99 -0.53 4.75
N TYR A 51 -20.15 -1.59 5.54
CA TYR A 51 -20.27 -1.53 7.00
C TYR A 51 -19.08 -2.12 7.76
N GLY A 52 -18.17 -2.79 7.07
CA GLY A 52 -17.02 -3.44 7.66
C GLY A 52 -15.76 -2.60 7.57
N ASN A 53 -14.79 -2.91 8.41
CA ASN A 53 -13.41 -2.56 8.12
C ASN A 53 -12.93 -3.50 7.02
N PHE A 54 -12.99 -3.05 5.79
CA PHE A 54 -12.28 -3.74 4.72
C PHE A 54 -10.79 -3.49 5.00
N PRO A 55 -10.00 -4.51 5.22
CA PRO A 55 -8.57 -4.33 5.09
C PRO A 55 -8.27 -4.17 3.59
N PHE A 56 -8.62 -3.00 3.05
CA PHE A 56 -8.23 -2.65 1.70
C PHE A 56 -6.71 -2.56 1.76
N GLN A 57 -6.07 -3.60 1.27
CA GLN A 57 -4.62 -3.64 1.19
C GLN A 57 -4.19 -3.28 -0.21
N VAL A 58 -3.16 -2.47 -0.29
CA VAL A 58 -2.46 -2.15 -1.53
C VAL A 58 -1.13 -2.87 -1.55
N SER A 59 -0.70 -3.25 -2.74
CA SER A 59 0.62 -3.84 -2.93
C SER A 59 1.70 -2.77 -2.84
N VAL A 60 2.76 -3.04 -2.10
CA VAL A 60 4.02 -2.29 -2.18
C VAL A 60 4.91 -3.02 -3.17
N PHE A 61 5.14 -2.40 -4.32
CA PHE A 61 6.01 -2.89 -5.38
C PHE A 61 7.46 -2.57 -5.05
N ARG A 62 8.38 -3.50 -5.36
CA ARG A 62 9.82 -3.30 -5.23
C ARG A 62 10.47 -3.30 -6.60
N LEU A 63 11.33 -2.31 -6.84
CA LEU A 63 12.14 -2.20 -8.05
C LEU A 63 13.61 -2.02 -7.65
N TYR A 64 14.50 -2.55 -8.48
CA TYR A 64 15.94 -2.43 -8.33
C TYR A 64 16.53 -1.65 -9.50
N ASN A 65 17.31 -0.64 -9.19
CA ASN A 65 18.06 0.12 -10.19
C ASN A 65 19.47 -0.49 -10.36
N PRO A 66 19.78 -1.12 -11.50
CA PRO A 66 21.08 -1.76 -11.70
C PRO A 66 22.26 -0.77 -11.81
N ASP A 67 21.97 0.49 -12.14
CA ASP A 67 23.00 1.53 -12.30
C ASP A 67 23.40 2.15 -10.97
N SER A 68 22.42 2.38 -10.07
CA SER A 68 22.67 3.01 -8.77
C SER A 68 22.77 2.01 -7.61
N GLY A 69 22.18 0.82 -7.75
CA GLY A 69 22.04 -0.16 -6.67
C GLY A 69 20.86 0.12 -5.73
N GLU A 70 20.03 1.09 -6.04
CA GLU A 70 18.88 1.48 -5.22
C GLU A 70 17.74 0.46 -5.32
N HIS A 71 17.10 0.17 -4.18
CA HIS A 71 15.79 -0.46 -4.13
C HIS A 71 14.72 0.59 -3.84
N PHE A 72 13.80 0.74 -4.78
CA PHE A 72 12.68 1.66 -4.70
C PHE A 72 11.38 0.93 -4.38
N TYR A 73 10.54 1.57 -3.55
CA TYR A 73 9.28 1.01 -3.09
C TYR A 73 8.14 1.99 -3.35
N THR A 74 7.05 1.50 -3.94
CA THR A 74 5.86 2.32 -4.22
C THR A 74 4.59 1.49 -4.18
N THR A 75 3.47 2.15 -3.86
CA THR A 75 2.12 1.59 -4.04
C THR A 75 1.46 2.06 -5.35
N ASN A 76 2.11 2.97 -6.07
CA ASN A 76 1.61 3.54 -7.31
C ASN A 76 2.05 2.67 -8.49
N GLU A 77 1.09 2.02 -9.15
CA GLU A 77 1.33 1.12 -10.29
C GLU A 77 1.89 1.87 -11.51
N GLU A 78 1.41 3.10 -11.77
CA GLU A 78 1.91 3.93 -12.87
C GLU A 78 3.39 4.32 -12.64
N GLU A 79 3.77 4.68 -11.39
CA GLU A 79 5.16 4.97 -11.02
C GLU A 79 6.04 3.72 -11.20
N MET A 80 5.56 2.56 -10.79
CA MET A 80 6.25 1.27 -10.96
C MET A 80 6.46 0.95 -12.44
N GLU A 81 5.42 1.05 -13.28
CA GLU A 81 5.50 0.78 -14.72
C GLU A 81 6.44 1.75 -15.42
N ASN A 82 6.39 3.05 -15.06
CA ASN A 82 7.27 4.07 -15.61
C ASN A 82 8.74 3.77 -15.29
N LEU A 83 9.08 3.46 -14.05
CA LEU A 83 10.44 3.09 -13.65
C LEU A 83 10.92 1.83 -14.36
N ALA A 84 10.07 0.80 -14.46
CA ALA A 84 10.40 -0.41 -15.22
C ALA A 84 10.72 -0.11 -16.69
N SER A 85 9.97 0.80 -17.33
CA SER A 85 10.22 1.24 -18.71
C SER A 85 11.54 2.00 -18.87
N LEU A 86 12.05 2.60 -17.79
CA LEU A 86 13.33 3.31 -17.74
C LEU A 86 14.53 2.41 -17.38
N GLY A 87 14.31 1.10 -17.29
CA GLY A 87 15.37 0.10 -17.08
C GLY A 87 15.53 -0.39 -15.63
N TRP A 88 14.65 0.02 -14.72
CA TRP A 88 14.60 -0.57 -13.39
C TRP A 88 14.06 -2.00 -13.45
N HIS A 89 14.62 -2.90 -12.68
CA HIS A 89 14.16 -4.28 -12.59
C HIS A 89 12.99 -4.37 -11.59
N TYR A 90 11.80 -4.70 -12.07
CA TYR A 90 10.67 -5.01 -11.22
C TYR A 90 10.87 -6.36 -10.52
N GLU A 91 10.94 -6.35 -9.19
CA GLU A 91 11.19 -7.55 -8.37
C GLU A 91 9.90 -8.16 -7.79
N GLY A 92 8.74 -7.57 -8.10
CA GLY A 92 7.45 -8.06 -7.63
C GLY A 92 6.87 -7.27 -6.46
N VAL A 93 5.85 -7.85 -5.83
CA VAL A 93 5.23 -7.31 -4.62
C VAL A 93 6.08 -7.68 -3.41
N ALA A 94 6.60 -6.67 -2.71
CA ALA A 94 7.41 -6.85 -1.51
C ALA A 94 6.54 -7.22 -0.29
N TRP A 95 5.41 -6.54 -0.09
CA TRP A 95 4.37 -6.83 0.90
C TRP A 95 3.06 -6.12 0.51
N THR A 96 2.02 -6.36 1.31
CA THR A 96 0.77 -5.59 1.24
C THR A 96 0.60 -4.75 2.49
N THR A 97 -0.07 -3.60 2.36
CA THR A 97 -0.24 -2.63 3.45
C THR A 97 -1.56 -1.87 3.31
N SER A 98 -1.90 -1.03 4.28
CA SER A 98 -3.07 -0.17 4.21
C SER A 98 -2.80 1.09 3.36
N PRO A 99 -3.76 1.54 2.53
CA PRO A 99 -3.63 2.78 1.78
C PRO A 99 -3.88 4.03 2.61
N ASP A 100 -4.67 3.95 3.70
CA ASP A 100 -5.27 5.11 4.36
C ASP A 100 -5.40 5.01 5.88
N SER A 101 -4.98 3.91 6.51
CA SER A 101 -5.11 3.70 7.95
C SER A 101 -3.86 3.10 8.58
N GLY A 102 -3.58 3.49 9.81
CA GLY A 102 -2.40 3.07 10.56
C GLY A 102 -1.35 4.16 10.72
N THR A 103 -0.10 3.78 10.88
CA THR A 103 1.03 4.71 11.01
C THR A 103 1.50 5.14 9.62
N PRO A 104 1.58 6.46 9.31
CA PRO A 104 2.06 6.92 8.02
C PRO A 104 3.52 6.54 7.79
N VAL A 105 3.85 6.14 6.56
CA VAL A 105 5.22 5.95 6.09
C VAL A 105 5.55 7.11 5.14
N TYR A 106 6.56 7.86 5.51
CA TYR A 106 7.02 9.05 4.80
C TYR A 106 8.10 8.66 3.79
N ARG A 107 8.06 9.23 2.59
CA ARG A 107 9.11 9.07 1.58
C ARG A 107 9.89 10.38 1.43
N LEU A 108 11.21 10.24 1.38
CA LEU A 108 12.13 11.35 1.15
C LEU A 108 13.12 10.97 0.05
N TYR A 109 13.50 11.94 -0.75
CA TYR A 109 14.47 11.82 -1.81
C TYR A 109 15.74 12.62 -1.50
N ASN A 110 16.89 11.99 -1.64
CA ASN A 110 18.20 12.63 -1.55
C ASN A 110 18.68 13.08 -2.95
N PRO A 111 18.61 14.35 -3.30
CA PRO A 111 19.02 14.82 -4.63
C PRO A 111 20.53 14.75 -4.87
N TYR A 112 21.33 14.56 -3.83
CA TYR A 112 22.80 14.48 -3.95
C TYR A 112 23.27 13.06 -4.23
N ALA A 113 22.62 12.06 -3.64
CA ALA A 113 22.92 10.66 -3.83
C ALA A 113 22.04 9.97 -4.87
N GLY A 114 20.85 10.54 -5.17
CA GLY A 114 19.84 9.90 -6.02
C GLY A 114 19.19 8.71 -5.32
N ASP A 115 18.91 8.82 -4.02
CA ASP A 115 18.46 7.73 -3.15
C ASP A 115 17.16 8.08 -2.43
N HIS A 116 16.28 7.10 -2.22
CA HIS A 116 15.04 7.30 -1.47
C HIS A 116 15.12 6.65 -0.10
N HIS A 117 14.49 7.30 0.87
CA HIS A 117 14.36 6.81 2.24
C HIS A 117 12.90 6.75 2.67
N TYR A 118 12.59 5.72 3.47
CA TYR A 118 11.25 5.46 3.99
C TYR A 118 11.30 5.34 5.50
N THR A 119 10.43 6.08 6.19
CA THR A 119 10.39 6.07 7.65
C THR A 119 8.99 6.33 8.19
N THR A 120 8.67 5.77 9.35
CA THR A 120 7.48 6.10 10.13
C THR A 120 7.73 7.24 11.14
N SER A 121 8.99 7.68 11.28
CA SER A 121 9.35 8.74 12.21
C SER A 121 9.24 10.12 11.55
N TRP A 122 8.34 10.94 12.08
CA TRP A 122 8.24 12.34 11.66
C TRP A 122 9.50 13.14 12.06
N GLU A 123 10.08 12.83 13.22
CA GLU A 123 11.34 13.48 13.67
C GLU A 123 12.50 13.19 12.71
N GLU A 124 12.65 11.93 12.24
CA GLU A 124 13.63 11.59 11.21
C GLU A 124 13.36 12.32 9.90
N THR A 125 12.08 12.43 9.50
CA THR A 125 11.64 13.18 8.31
C THR A 125 12.02 14.67 8.39
N GLU A 126 11.76 15.32 9.52
CA GLU A 126 12.15 16.72 9.75
C GLU A 126 13.68 16.89 9.72
N HIS A 127 14.40 16.00 10.41
CA HIS A 127 15.85 16.06 10.43
C HIS A 127 16.45 15.93 9.03
N LEU A 128 16.02 14.96 8.23
CA LEU A 128 16.51 14.74 6.86
C LEU A 128 16.28 15.96 5.96
N GLN A 129 15.16 16.64 6.10
CA GLN A 129 14.90 17.88 5.36
C GLN A 129 15.91 18.97 5.71
N THR A 130 16.35 19.07 6.97
CA THR A 130 17.37 20.06 7.38
C THR A 130 18.74 19.83 6.74
N VAL A 131 19.02 18.58 6.33
CA VAL A 131 20.30 18.21 5.67
C VAL A 131 20.13 18.00 4.14
N GLY A 132 19.05 18.50 3.56
CA GLY A 132 18.87 18.65 2.13
C GLY A 132 18.04 17.57 1.42
N TRP A 133 17.46 16.63 2.15
CA TRP A 133 16.50 15.69 1.59
C TRP A 133 15.18 16.38 1.25
N ARG A 134 14.52 15.92 0.20
CA ARG A 134 13.20 16.43 -0.22
C ARG A 134 12.11 15.49 0.29
N TYR A 135 11.17 16.03 1.03
CA TYR A 135 9.98 15.30 1.44
C TYR A 135 9.02 15.13 0.26
N GLU A 136 8.61 13.90 -0.02
CA GLU A 136 7.73 13.56 -1.14
C GLU A 136 6.31 13.18 -0.70
N GLY A 137 6.07 13.15 0.61
CA GLY A 137 4.74 12.87 1.16
C GLY A 137 4.62 11.52 1.86
N ILE A 138 3.39 11.17 2.19
CA ILE A 138 3.04 9.84 2.73
C ILE A 138 2.87 8.90 1.54
N CYS A 139 3.62 7.80 1.52
CA CYS A 139 3.56 6.83 0.43
C CYS A 139 2.61 5.66 0.69
N TRP A 140 2.42 5.27 1.96
CA TRP A 140 1.40 4.31 2.45
C TRP A 140 1.27 4.39 3.96
N TYR A 141 0.46 3.51 4.56
CA TYR A 141 0.32 3.40 6.02
C TYR A 141 0.70 2.00 6.49
N SER A 142 1.37 1.91 7.62
CA SER A 142 1.76 0.65 8.26
C SER A 142 0.74 0.30 9.35
N ASP A 143 -0.03 -0.77 9.15
CA ASP A 143 -1.08 -1.24 10.06
C ASP A 143 -0.97 -2.74 10.38
N GLY A 144 -0.01 -3.42 9.73
CA GLY A 144 0.18 -4.87 9.82
C GLY A 144 0.89 -5.33 11.09
N THR A 145 0.83 -6.64 11.32
CA THR A 145 1.52 -7.33 12.42
C THR A 145 2.85 -7.94 11.99
N VAL A 146 3.14 -7.96 10.68
CA VAL A 146 4.39 -8.45 10.12
C VAL A 146 5.41 -7.31 10.08
N PRO A 147 6.57 -7.43 10.75
CA PRO A 147 7.56 -6.37 10.74
C PRO A 147 8.19 -6.21 9.36
N VAL A 148 8.42 -4.96 8.96
CA VAL A 148 9.30 -4.58 7.85
C VAL A 148 10.66 -4.22 8.43
N TYR A 149 11.69 -4.98 8.07
CA TYR A 149 13.06 -4.75 8.53
C TYR A 149 13.72 -3.71 7.65
N ARG A 150 14.43 -2.76 8.27
CA ARG A 150 15.26 -1.77 7.60
C ARG A 150 16.73 -2.16 7.81
N LEU A 151 17.45 -2.36 6.71
CA LEU A 151 18.89 -2.62 6.73
C LEU A 151 19.62 -1.41 6.15
N TYR A 152 20.82 -1.16 6.65
CA TYR A 152 21.68 -0.07 6.20
C TYR A 152 23.02 -0.61 5.72
N ASN A 153 23.41 -0.25 4.50
CA ASN A 153 24.73 -0.56 3.95
C ASN A 153 25.64 0.67 4.05
N PRO A 154 26.57 0.72 5.00
CA PRO A 154 27.46 1.88 5.19
C PRO A 154 28.50 2.05 4.07
N TYR A 155 28.64 1.07 3.19
CA TYR A 155 29.62 1.10 2.09
C TYR A 155 29.00 1.54 0.76
N ALA A 156 27.68 1.60 0.67
CA ALA A 156 26.96 2.09 -0.52
C ALA A 156 26.94 3.61 -0.56
N GLN A 157 27.10 4.19 -1.75
CA GLN A 157 26.94 5.63 -1.98
C GLN A 157 25.50 6.00 -2.31
N THR A 158 24.79 5.09 -2.94
CA THR A 158 23.36 5.16 -3.29
C THR A 158 22.74 3.81 -2.95
N GLY A 159 21.41 3.75 -2.78
CA GLY A 159 20.75 2.50 -2.38
C GLY A 159 21.20 2.03 -1.00
N THR A 160 21.38 2.99 -0.08
CA THR A 160 21.97 2.73 1.25
C THR A 160 21.06 1.94 2.17
N HIS A 161 19.76 1.91 1.89
CA HIS A 161 18.77 1.22 2.70
C HIS A 161 18.03 0.15 1.89
N HIS A 162 17.79 -0.98 2.56
CA HIS A 162 16.96 -2.06 2.05
C HIS A 162 15.85 -2.39 3.04
N PHE A 163 14.63 -2.63 2.51
CA PHE A 163 13.46 -2.93 3.33
C PHE A 163 12.89 -4.29 2.92
N THR A 164 12.59 -5.13 3.90
CA THR A 164 12.05 -6.47 3.63
C THR A 164 11.20 -6.98 4.79
N THR A 165 10.20 -7.80 4.49
CA THR A 165 9.48 -8.61 5.48
C THR A 165 10.11 -10.00 5.65
N SER A 166 11.05 -10.38 4.79
CA SER A 166 11.71 -11.69 4.82
C SER A 166 12.83 -11.73 5.85
N ILE A 167 12.66 -12.57 6.88
CA ILE A 167 13.70 -12.86 7.88
C ILE A 167 14.95 -13.44 7.20
N SER A 168 14.76 -14.32 6.21
CA SER A 168 15.87 -14.96 5.49
C SER A 168 16.68 -13.94 4.69
N GLU A 169 16.02 -13.00 4.02
CA GLU A 169 16.69 -11.91 3.29
C GLU A 169 17.44 -10.98 4.24
N ARG A 170 16.80 -10.57 5.34
CA ARG A 170 17.43 -9.79 6.40
C ARG A 170 18.71 -10.43 6.92
N ASP A 171 18.63 -11.73 7.28
CA ASP A 171 19.76 -12.44 7.89
C ASP A 171 20.89 -12.73 6.88
N HIS A 172 20.59 -12.76 5.59
CA HIS A 172 21.59 -12.91 4.53
C HIS A 172 22.34 -11.60 4.25
N LEU A 173 21.66 -10.45 4.40
CA LEU A 173 22.22 -9.13 4.10
C LEU A 173 22.89 -8.46 5.31
N ALA A 174 22.63 -8.93 6.54
CA ALA A 174 23.21 -8.40 7.78
C ALA A 174 24.56 -9.04 8.08
#